data_9f4a04928dbc36ca0e6df41d043f5db3
#
_entry.id   9f4a04928dbc36ca0e6df41d043f5db3
#
_cell.length_a   1.000
_cell.length_b   1.000
_cell.length_c   1.000
_cell.angle_alpha   90.00
_cell.angle_beta   90.00
_cell.angle_gamma   90.00
#
_symmetry.space_group_name_H-M   'P 1'
#
loop_
_entity.id
_entity.type
_entity.pdbx_description
1 polymer ?
#
loop_
_entity_poly.entity_id
_entity_poly.type
_entity_poly.pdbx_seq_one_letter_code
_entity_poly.pdbx_strand_id
1 'polypeptide(L)'
;MPPFAFTLAKYLAARLPATIHPMILHFPIALLYLAVPVEIAALWWKSEGFLPRAAFWIVTLSCVAIIVTMTAGFISEQSVHWTATTTAILERHQALAMATGGSAGAAWLVHMSRRFPKGTGWGLWGRGQGSVLSALLVIAAAIFVTLTGRLGGDMVYHYGVGVLGVTRQPPA
;
A
#
# COMPACT_ATOMS: atom_id res chain seq x y z
N MET A 1 -6.04 -17.22 10.51
CA MET A 1 -5.21 -17.65 9.37
C MET A 1 -5.08 -19.17 9.34
N PRO A 2 -5.04 -19.82 8.17
CA PRO A 2 -4.81 -21.25 8.11
C PRO A 2 -3.39 -21.60 8.65
N PRO A 3 -3.22 -22.73 9.36
CA PRO A 3 -1.95 -23.09 10.01
C PRO A 3 -0.76 -23.15 9.04
N PHE A 4 -1.00 -23.48 7.78
CA PHE A 4 0.02 -23.51 6.73
C PHE A 4 0.64 -22.12 6.46
N ALA A 5 -0.18 -21.07 6.36
CA ALA A 5 0.32 -19.72 6.09
C ALA A 5 1.20 -19.20 7.23
N PHE A 6 0.85 -19.53 8.48
CA PHE A 6 1.65 -19.17 9.64
C PHE A 6 3.00 -19.90 9.68
N THR A 7 3.01 -21.20 9.33
CA THR A 7 4.24 -22.00 9.26
C THR A 7 5.16 -21.51 8.16
N LEU A 8 4.61 -21.18 6.97
CA LEU A 8 5.37 -20.63 5.86
C LEU A 8 5.97 -19.26 6.21
N ALA A 9 5.18 -18.37 6.85
CA ALA A 9 5.67 -17.07 7.28
C ALA A 9 6.85 -17.18 8.26
N LYS A 10 6.78 -18.07 9.25
CA LYS A 10 7.91 -18.35 10.17
C LYS A 10 9.15 -18.89 9.46
N TYR A 11 8.95 -19.80 8.50
CA TYR A 11 10.06 -20.35 7.72
C TYR A 11 10.75 -19.26 6.89
N LEU A 12 9.97 -18.38 6.24
CA LEU A 12 10.50 -17.26 5.47
C LEU A 12 11.16 -16.22 6.37
N ALA A 13 10.57 -15.90 7.53
CA ALA A 13 11.16 -14.98 8.51
C ALA A 13 12.54 -15.43 9.01
N ALA A 14 12.76 -16.74 9.14
CA ALA A 14 14.05 -17.31 9.53
C ALA A 14 15.12 -17.22 8.42
N ARG A 15 14.71 -16.99 7.17
CA ARG A 15 15.58 -16.94 5.99
C ARG A 15 15.75 -15.56 5.38
N LEU A 16 14.77 -14.67 5.55
CA LEU A 16 14.77 -13.33 5.01
C LEU A 16 15.22 -12.32 6.07
N PRO A 17 15.98 -11.29 5.69
CA PRO A 17 16.35 -10.24 6.65
C PRO A 17 15.12 -9.51 7.15
N ALA A 18 15.06 -9.18 8.45
CA ALA A 18 13.99 -8.40 9.06
C ALA A 18 13.79 -7.02 8.38
N THR A 19 14.82 -6.55 7.68
CA THR A 19 14.84 -5.29 6.92
C THR A 19 14.15 -5.37 5.55
N ILE A 20 13.65 -6.55 5.11
CA ILE A 20 13.06 -6.68 3.76
C ILE A 20 11.84 -5.78 3.58
N HIS A 21 11.01 -5.65 4.60
CA HIS A 21 9.85 -4.76 4.57
C HIS A 21 10.24 -3.28 4.39
N PRO A 22 11.14 -2.70 5.22
CA PRO A 22 11.63 -1.34 5.01
C PRO A 22 12.27 -1.09 3.64
N MET A 23 12.91 -2.08 3.05
CA MET A 23 13.52 -1.94 1.71
C MET A 23 12.46 -1.82 0.61
N ILE A 24 11.39 -2.60 0.71
CA ILE A 24 10.36 -2.70 -0.35
C ILE A 24 9.32 -1.58 -0.25
N LEU A 25 9.00 -1.09 0.96
CA LEU A 25 7.91 -0.13 1.19
C LEU A 25 8.04 1.20 0.41
N HIS A 26 9.25 1.57 -0.02
CA HIS A 26 9.48 2.78 -0.79
C HIS A 26 8.82 2.75 -2.18
N PHE A 27 8.65 1.54 -2.77
CA PHE A 27 8.01 1.39 -4.08
C PHE A 27 6.54 1.80 -4.07
N PRO A 28 5.65 1.25 -3.22
CA PRO A 28 4.26 1.67 -3.21
C PRO A 28 4.09 3.13 -2.81
N ILE A 29 4.93 3.66 -1.91
CA ILE A 29 4.91 5.07 -1.54
C ILE A 29 5.19 5.95 -2.77
N ALA A 30 6.31 5.71 -3.47
CA ALA A 30 6.68 6.50 -4.64
C ALA A 30 5.64 6.40 -5.77
N LEU A 31 5.12 5.19 -6.02
CA LEU A 31 4.12 4.97 -7.05
C LEU A 31 2.79 5.65 -6.73
N LEU A 32 2.33 5.62 -5.48
CA LEU A 32 1.10 6.31 -5.08
C LEU A 32 1.25 7.82 -5.17
N TYR A 33 2.39 8.38 -4.73
CA TYR A 33 2.64 9.81 -4.88
C TYR A 33 2.73 10.23 -6.35
N LEU A 34 3.30 9.39 -7.22
CA LEU A 34 3.32 9.64 -8.66
C LEU A 34 1.92 9.51 -9.27
N ALA A 35 1.11 8.56 -8.79
CA ALA A 35 -0.24 8.34 -9.29
C ALA A 35 -1.15 9.57 -9.09
N VAL A 36 -1.02 10.30 -7.98
CA VAL A 36 -1.85 11.48 -7.68
C VAL A 36 -1.79 12.54 -8.78
N PRO A 37 -0.64 13.12 -9.13
CA PRO A 37 -0.58 14.13 -10.19
C PRO A 37 -0.97 13.58 -11.56
N VAL A 38 -0.67 12.32 -11.85
CA VAL A 38 -1.03 11.70 -13.15
C VAL A 38 -2.54 11.50 -13.25
N GLU A 39 -3.22 11.08 -12.18
CA GLU A 39 -4.69 10.99 -12.12
C GLU A 39 -5.35 12.36 -12.30
N ILE A 40 -4.84 13.38 -11.61
CA ILE A 40 -5.35 14.76 -11.73
C ILE A 40 -5.14 15.27 -13.15
N ALA A 41 -3.96 15.08 -13.73
CA ALA A 41 -3.67 15.48 -15.09
C ALA A 41 -4.58 14.76 -16.12
N ALA A 42 -4.87 13.46 -15.89
CA ALA A 42 -5.76 12.68 -16.73
C ALA A 42 -7.23 13.14 -16.71
N LEU A 43 -7.65 13.91 -15.69
CA LEU A 43 -8.98 14.54 -15.64
C LEU A 43 -9.08 15.71 -16.62
N TRP A 44 -8.00 16.46 -16.82
CA TRP A 44 -7.98 17.72 -17.56
C TRP A 44 -7.57 17.52 -19.01
N TRP A 45 -6.59 16.64 -19.25
CA TRP A 45 -6.17 16.27 -20.60
C TRP A 45 -7.06 15.15 -21.15
N LYS A 46 -8.18 15.56 -21.74
CA LYS A 46 -9.19 14.65 -22.33
C LYS A 46 -8.74 13.94 -23.60
N SER A 47 -7.56 14.28 -24.12
CA SER A 47 -7.03 13.64 -25.32
C SER A 47 -6.76 12.16 -25.07
N GLU A 48 -7.29 11.33 -25.92
CA GLU A 48 -7.14 9.89 -25.95
C GLU A 48 -5.67 9.52 -25.88
N GLY A 49 -5.16 9.15 -24.76
CA GLY A 49 -3.83 8.84 -24.96
C GLY A 49 -3.02 8.39 -23.76
N PHE A 50 -1.93 9.09 -23.59
CA PHE A 50 -0.86 8.68 -22.72
C PHE A 50 -1.27 8.73 -21.23
N LEU A 51 -1.83 9.85 -20.75
CA LEU A 51 -2.09 10.04 -19.33
C LEU A 51 -3.11 9.05 -18.71
N PRO A 52 -4.27 8.76 -19.30
CA PRO A 52 -5.18 7.76 -18.74
C PRO A 52 -4.59 6.33 -18.76
N ARG A 53 -3.72 6.03 -19.72
CA ARG A 53 -3.00 4.75 -19.75
C ARG A 53 -1.89 4.70 -18.71
N ALA A 54 -1.14 5.80 -18.55
CA ALA A 54 -0.12 5.92 -17.53
C ALA A 54 -0.72 5.80 -16.12
N ALA A 55 -1.82 6.51 -15.84
CA ALA A 55 -2.57 6.41 -14.59
C ALA A 55 -2.94 4.95 -14.26
N PHE A 56 -3.55 4.25 -15.23
CA PHE A 56 -3.91 2.84 -15.05
C PHE A 56 -2.70 1.97 -14.70
N TRP A 57 -1.58 2.11 -15.42
CA TRP A 57 -0.41 1.28 -15.17
C TRP A 57 0.28 1.61 -13.86
N ILE A 58 0.35 2.90 -13.49
CA ILE A 58 0.93 3.32 -12.21
C ILE A 58 0.08 2.79 -11.05
N VAL A 59 -1.26 2.91 -11.13
CA VAL A 59 -2.16 2.35 -10.10
C VAL A 59 -2.05 0.82 -10.05
N THR A 60 -1.94 0.13 -11.19
CA THR A 60 -1.74 -1.32 -11.24
C THR A 60 -0.44 -1.72 -10.54
N LEU A 61 0.67 -1.04 -10.86
CA LEU A 61 1.97 -1.29 -10.23
C LEU A 61 1.94 -0.96 -8.73
N SER A 62 1.21 0.11 -8.34
CA SER A 62 0.99 0.43 -6.92
C SER A 62 0.29 -0.71 -6.19
N CYS A 63 -0.77 -1.27 -6.76
CA CYS A 63 -1.49 -2.40 -6.15
C CYS A 63 -0.58 -3.62 -5.98
N VAL A 64 0.20 -3.98 -7.00
CA VAL A 64 1.17 -5.08 -6.91
C VAL A 64 2.21 -4.80 -5.82
N ALA A 65 2.80 -3.60 -5.82
CA ALA A 65 3.79 -3.21 -4.83
C ALA A 65 3.23 -3.21 -3.40
N ILE A 66 1.98 -2.78 -3.20
CA ILE A 66 1.29 -2.83 -1.90
C ILE A 66 1.15 -4.28 -1.43
N ILE A 67 0.69 -5.20 -2.28
CA ILE A 67 0.55 -6.62 -1.93
C ILE A 67 1.89 -7.21 -1.51
N VAL A 68 2.95 -6.97 -2.29
CA VAL A 68 4.30 -7.45 -1.98
C VAL A 68 4.80 -6.87 -0.65
N THR A 69 4.61 -5.56 -0.43
CA THR A 69 5.04 -4.87 0.80
C THR A 69 4.26 -5.35 2.02
N MET A 70 2.95 -5.54 1.92
CA MET A 70 2.13 -6.08 3.03
C MET A 70 2.56 -7.51 3.37
N THR A 71 2.83 -8.33 2.36
CA THR A 71 3.34 -9.69 2.58
C THR A 71 4.71 -9.67 3.26
N ALA A 72 5.63 -8.81 2.82
CA ALA A 72 6.94 -8.63 3.45
C ALA A 72 6.81 -8.12 4.89
N GLY A 73 5.87 -7.20 5.17
CA GLY A 73 5.57 -6.71 6.50
C GLY A 73 5.11 -7.82 7.43
N PHE A 74 4.18 -8.65 6.98
CA PHE A 74 3.67 -9.79 7.73
C PHE A 74 4.77 -10.82 8.05
N ILE A 75 5.70 -11.05 7.12
CA ILE A 75 6.86 -11.93 7.35
C ILE A 75 7.81 -11.30 8.38
N SER A 76 8.14 -10.01 8.23
CA SER A 76 9.07 -9.29 9.13
C SER A 76 8.54 -9.22 10.56
N GLU A 77 7.23 -9.09 10.75
CA GLU A 77 6.55 -9.05 12.04
C GLU A 77 6.86 -10.30 12.89
N GLN A 78 7.05 -11.47 12.26
CA GLN A 78 7.35 -12.73 12.95
C GLN A 78 8.73 -12.76 13.61
N SER A 79 9.62 -11.84 13.23
CA SER A 79 11.01 -11.74 13.71
C SER A 79 11.19 -10.71 14.82
N VAL A 80 10.11 -10.05 15.26
CA VAL A 80 10.16 -8.94 16.22
C VAL A 80 9.51 -9.33 17.55
N HIS A 81 10.09 -8.88 18.64
CA HIS A 81 9.48 -8.96 19.97
C HIS A 81 8.58 -7.75 20.21
N TRP A 82 7.30 -8.01 20.41
CA TRP A 82 6.28 -6.98 20.60
C TRP A 82 5.98 -6.75 22.07
N THR A 83 5.89 -5.49 22.50
CA THR A 83 5.37 -5.05 23.79
C THR A 83 3.90 -4.63 23.63
N ALA A 84 3.16 -4.46 24.74
CA ALA A 84 1.78 -3.99 24.68
C ALA A 84 1.64 -2.66 23.90
N THR A 85 2.57 -1.71 24.13
CA THR A 85 2.58 -0.40 23.46
C THR A 85 2.85 -0.54 21.96
N THR A 86 3.89 -1.29 21.57
CA THR A 86 4.24 -1.44 20.16
C THR A 86 3.23 -2.27 19.39
N THR A 87 2.54 -3.22 20.04
CA THR A 87 1.41 -3.96 19.46
C THR A 87 0.27 -3.03 19.09
N ALA A 88 -0.12 -2.11 19.99
CA ALA A 88 -1.19 -1.16 19.71
C ALA A 88 -0.86 -0.22 18.53
N ILE A 89 0.42 0.17 18.35
CA ILE A 89 0.87 0.96 17.21
C ILE A 89 0.84 0.11 15.94
N LEU A 90 1.29 -1.15 16.01
CA LEU A 90 1.27 -2.09 14.89
C LEU A 90 -0.16 -2.31 14.36
N GLU A 91 -1.14 -2.52 15.24
CA GLU A 91 -2.54 -2.70 14.85
C GLU A 91 -3.07 -1.50 14.06
N ARG A 92 -2.76 -0.28 14.51
CA ARG A 92 -3.12 0.95 13.78
C ARG A 92 -2.39 1.06 12.44
N HIS A 93 -1.10 0.72 12.41
CA HIS A 93 -0.30 0.69 11.19
C HIS A 93 -0.89 -0.28 10.17
N GLN A 94 -1.25 -1.49 10.59
CA GLN A 94 -1.87 -2.51 9.75
C GLN A 94 -3.24 -2.06 9.22
N ALA A 95 -4.08 -1.44 10.07
CA ALA A 95 -5.38 -0.92 9.65
C ALA A 95 -5.24 0.15 8.55
N LEU A 96 -4.28 1.08 8.70
CA LEU A 96 -4.00 2.10 7.69
C LEU A 96 -3.38 1.51 6.41
N ALA A 97 -2.51 0.49 6.53
CA ALA A 97 -1.99 -0.24 5.38
C ALA A 97 -3.10 -0.95 4.59
N MET A 98 -4.06 -1.56 5.29
CA MET A 98 -5.25 -2.15 4.66
C MET A 98 -6.14 -1.09 4.00
N ALA A 99 -6.33 0.07 4.63
CA ALA A 99 -7.06 1.20 4.04
C ALA A 99 -6.35 1.71 2.78
N THR A 100 -5.01 1.77 2.78
CA THR A 100 -4.20 2.11 1.59
C THR A 100 -4.48 1.12 0.46
N GLY A 101 -4.36 -0.18 0.73
CA GLY A 101 -4.58 -1.24 -0.25
C GLY A 101 -6.02 -1.28 -0.76
N GLY A 102 -6.99 -1.09 0.13
CA GLY A 102 -8.41 -1.01 -0.21
C GLY A 102 -8.74 0.17 -1.13
N SER A 103 -8.21 1.35 -0.82
CA SER A 103 -8.41 2.55 -1.65
C SER A 103 -7.73 2.43 -3.01
N ALA A 104 -6.48 1.94 -3.06
CA ALA A 104 -5.77 1.71 -4.33
C ALA A 104 -6.44 0.63 -5.17
N GLY A 105 -6.89 -0.47 -4.56
CA GLY A 105 -7.63 -1.54 -5.21
C GLY A 105 -8.98 -1.06 -5.77
N ALA A 106 -9.71 -0.23 -5.02
CA ALA A 106 -10.95 0.39 -5.50
C ALA A 106 -10.69 1.31 -6.70
N ALA A 107 -9.63 2.14 -6.66
CA ALA A 107 -9.22 2.95 -7.81
C ALA A 107 -8.91 2.08 -9.03
N TRP A 108 -8.17 1.00 -8.84
CA TRP A 108 -7.87 0.03 -9.90
C TRP A 108 -9.13 -0.60 -10.50
N LEU A 109 -10.12 -0.98 -9.67
CA LEU A 109 -11.41 -1.50 -10.15
C LEU A 109 -12.17 -0.45 -10.97
N VAL A 110 -12.14 0.82 -10.58
CA VAL A 110 -12.70 1.92 -11.37
C VAL A 110 -12.02 2.00 -12.74
N HIS A 111 -10.69 1.88 -12.82
CA HIS A 111 -9.96 1.84 -14.09
C HIS A 111 -10.34 0.61 -14.92
N MET A 112 -10.42 -0.57 -14.30
CA MET A 112 -10.79 -1.80 -14.99
C MET A 112 -12.19 -1.74 -15.58
N SER A 113 -13.18 -1.23 -14.84
CA SER A 113 -14.56 -1.10 -15.31
C SER A 113 -14.70 -0.24 -16.58
N ARG A 114 -13.75 0.63 -16.83
CA ARG A 114 -13.71 1.51 -18.01
C ARG A 114 -13.04 0.88 -19.22
N ARG A 115 -12.22 -0.14 -19.02
CA ARG A 115 -11.49 -0.83 -20.11
C ARG A 115 -12.36 -1.89 -20.81
N PHE A 116 -13.40 -2.40 -20.16
CA PHE A 116 -14.27 -3.41 -20.77
C PHE A 116 -15.29 -2.77 -21.73
N PRO A 117 -15.48 -3.35 -22.93
CA PRO A 117 -16.44 -2.84 -23.91
C PRO A 117 -17.86 -2.79 -23.34
N LYS A 118 -18.66 -1.82 -23.81
CA LYS A 118 -20.08 -1.78 -23.53
C LYS A 118 -20.72 -3.10 -23.99
N GLY A 119 -21.39 -3.79 -23.09
CA GLY A 119 -22.05 -5.09 -23.36
C GLY A 119 -21.68 -6.20 -22.40
N THR A 120 -20.59 -6.06 -21.67
CA THR A 120 -20.20 -7.05 -20.64
C THR A 120 -20.85 -6.82 -19.27
N GLY A 121 -21.75 -5.85 -19.14
CA GLY A 121 -22.43 -5.50 -17.90
C GLY A 121 -21.59 -4.75 -16.86
N TRP A 122 -20.29 -4.58 -17.11
CA TRP A 122 -19.34 -3.96 -16.17
C TRP A 122 -18.99 -2.51 -16.52
N GLY A 123 -19.59 -1.94 -17.56
CA GLY A 123 -19.35 -0.58 -18.01
C GLY A 123 -20.11 0.46 -17.18
N LEU A 124 -19.73 0.70 -15.94
CA LEU A 124 -20.42 1.65 -15.04
C LEU A 124 -20.16 3.13 -15.40
N TRP A 125 -19.12 3.46 -16.16
CA TRP A 125 -18.71 4.86 -16.41
C TRP A 125 -18.10 5.01 -17.82
N GLY A 126 -18.47 6.06 -18.51
CA GLY A 126 -18.15 6.28 -19.93
C GLY A 126 -16.67 6.22 -20.35
N ARG A 127 -16.47 6.12 -21.66
CA ARG A 127 -15.18 5.93 -22.36
C ARG A 127 -14.12 6.97 -21.97
N GLY A 128 -12.92 6.52 -21.65
CA GLY A 128 -11.65 7.20 -21.93
C GLY A 128 -11.30 8.48 -21.17
N GLN A 129 -12.07 8.87 -20.18
CA GLN A 129 -11.77 10.05 -19.36
C GLN A 129 -11.25 9.63 -18.00
N GLY A 130 -10.30 10.39 -17.44
CA GLY A 130 -9.91 10.27 -16.05
C GLY A 130 -11.14 10.30 -15.15
N SER A 131 -11.13 9.56 -14.04
CA SER A 131 -12.26 9.48 -13.14
C SER A 131 -12.00 10.31 -11.91
N VAL A 132 -12.88 11.26 -11.62
CA VAL A 132 -12.85 11.97 -10.34
C VAL A 132 -12.85 10.95 -9.19
N LEU A 133 -13.65 9.88 -9.28
CA LEU A 133 -13.66 8.84 -8.26
C LEU A 133 -12.33 8.12 -8.15
N SER A 134 -11.67 7.75 -9.27
CA SER A 134 -10.34 7.15 -9.24
C SER A 134 -9.32 8.10 -8.60
N ALA A 135 -9.30 9.37 -9.01
CA ALA A 135 -8.40 10.38 -8.45
C ALA A 135 -8.61 10.57 -6.94
N LEU A 136 -9.85 10.63 -6.47
CA LEU A 136 -10.15 10.73 -5.04
C LEU A 136 -9.69 9.49 -4.26
N LEU A 137 -9.87 8.30 -4.82
CA LEU A 137 -9.42 7.05 -4.20
C LEU A 137 -7.90 6.95 -4.15
N VAL A 138 -7.19 7.42 -5.18
CA VAL A 138 -5.72 7.46 -5.20
C VAL A 138 -5.20 8.50 -4.20
N ILE A 139 -5.85 9.66 -4.09
CA ILE A 139 -5.51 10.66 -3.05
C ILE A 139 -5.72 10.07 -1.65
N ALA A 140 -6.83 9.39 -1.42
CA ALA A 140 -7.08 8.71 -0.14
C ALA A 140 -5.99 7.65 0.15
N ALA A 141 -5.60 6.84 -0.84
CA ALA A 141 -4.51 5.88 -0.69
C ALA A 141 -3.16 6.57 -0.36
N ALA A 142 -2.86 7.72 -0.97
CA ALA A 142 -1.67 8.50 -0.68
C ALA A 142 -1.68 9.09 0.74
N ILE A 143 -2.83 9.52 1.23
CA ILE A 143 -2.99 9.98 2.62
C ILE A 143 -2.78 8.80 3.58
N PHE A 144 -3.44 7.67 3.35
CA PHE A 144 -3.32 6.50 4.21
C PHE A 144 -1.89 5.94 4.24
N VAL A 145 -1.18 5.88 3.10
CA VAL A 145 0.21 5.41 3.08
C VAL A 145 1.14 6.37 3.83
N THR A 146 0.86 7.69 3.80
CA THR A 146 1.61 8.68 4.59
C THR A 146 1.45 8.42 6.08
N LEU A 147 0.21 8.22 6.54
CA LEU A 147 -0.09 7.92 7.95
C LEU A 147 0.50 6.57 8.38
N THR A 148 0.44 5.57 7.50
CA THR A 148 1.08 4.26 7.71
C THR A 148 2.58 4.40 7.88
N GLY A 149 3.24 5.17 6.99
CA GLY A 149 4.68 5.43 7.05
C GLY A 149 5.10 6.15 8.33
N ARG A 150 4.29 7.12 8.80
CA ARG A 150 4.52 7.80 10.07
C ARG A 150 4.55 6.81 11.25
N LEU A 151 3.53 5.94 11.37
CA LEU A 151 3.49 4.95 12.44
C LEU A 151 4.64 3.94 12.33
N GLY A 152 5.03 3.55 11.11
CA GLY A 152 6.21 2.72 10.88
C GLY A 152 7.51 3.40 11.34
N GLY A 153 7.65 4.69 11.04
CA GLY A 153 8.75 5.51 11.53
C GLY A 153 8.78 5.61 13.05
N ASP A 154 7.63 5.85 13.68
CA ASP A 154 7.53 5.91 15.15
C ASP A 154 7.97 4.58 15.79
N MET A 155 7.56 3.43 15.25
CA MET A 155 7.99 2.12 15.74
C MET A 155 9.51 1.95 15.69
N VAL A 156 10.16 2.40 14.61
CA VAL A 156 11.62 2.26 14.44
C VAL A 156 12.38 3.29 15.27
N TYR A 157 12.05 4.57 15.16
CA TYR A 157 12.86 5.65 15.72
C TYR A 157 12.61 5.91 17.21
N HIS A 158 11.36 5.75 17.68
CA HIS A 158 11.03 5.96 19.09
C HIS A 158 11.13 4.67 19.91
N TYR A 159 10.73 3.54 19.34
CA TYR A 159 10.65 2.27 20.08
C TYR A 159 11.75 1.27 19.70
N GLY A 160 12.57 1.55 18.68
CA GLY A 160 13.67 0.68 18.26
C GLY A 160 13.20 -0.66 17.66
N VAL A 161 11.97 -0.74 17.17
CA VAL A 161 11.40 -1.97 16.60
C VAL A 161 12.24 -2.41 15.39
N GLY A 162 12.73 -3.64 15.42
CA GLY A 162 13.55 -4.22 14.35
C GLY A 162 15.00 -3.72 14.30
N VAL A 163 15.45 -2.90 15.26
CA VAL A 163 16.83 -2.40 15.33
C VAL A 163 17.65 -3.34 16.22
N LEU A 164 18.69 -3.95 15.64
CA LEU A 164 19.57 -4.85 16.37
C LEU A 164 20.36 -4.11 17.47
N GLY A 165 20.36 -4.65 18.69
CA GLY A 165 21.14 -4.13 19.80
C GLY A 165 20.54 -2.91 20.52
N VAL A 166 19.34 -2.48 20.18
CA VAL A 166 18.64 -1.38 20.84
C VAL A 166 17.39 -1.88 21.56
N THR A 167 17.50 -2.10 22.87
CA THR A 167 16.33 -2.17 23.76
C THR A 167 16.02 -0.77 24.26
N ARG A 168 15.24 0.02 23.51
CA ARG A 168 14.73 1.29 24.03
C ARG A 168 13.51 1.03 24.92
N GLN A 169 13.62 1.41 26.17
CA GLN A 169 12.44 1.56 27.01
C GLN A 169 11.59 2.72 26.48
N PRO A 170 10.24 2.61 26.51
CA PRO A 170 9.39 3.73 26.16
C PRO A 170 9.74 4.94 27.03
N PRO A 171 9.66 6.16 26.50
CA PRO A 171 9.76 7.36 27.32
C PRO A 171 8.70 7.31 28.42
N ALA A 172 9.13 7.70 29.64
CA ALA A 172 8.26 7.75 30.81
C ALA A 172 7.10 8.73 30.63
#